data_0599c06bd72d9304ca3793cefa069468
#
_entry.id   0599c06bd72d9304ca3793cefa069468
#
_cell.length_a   1.000
_cell.length_b   1.000
_cell.length_c   1.000
_cell.angle_alpha   90.00
_cell.angle_beta   90.00
_cell.angle_gamma   90.00
#
_symmetry.space_group_name_H-M   'P 1'
#
loop_
_entity.id
_entity.type
_entity.pdbx_description
1 polymer ?
#
loop_
_entity_poly.entity_id
_entity_poly.type
_entity_poly.pdbx_seq_one_letter_code
_entity_poly.pdbx_strand_id
1 'polypeptide(L)'
;EFADGAKITYNQANGDLVVTGIKTANIKAANQINIDCPTINIKGNVNIDGNLSTTGTTTSKGAISTQGAISAKGDIKGGNISLQSHVHLAQGEKARTSQATT
;
A
#
# COMPACT_ATOMS: atom_id res chain seq x y z
N GLU A 1 3.57 30.52 -17.00
CA GLU A 1 4.53 29.55 -17.53
C GLU A 1 5.96 30.02 -17.30
N PHE A 2 6.82 29.12 -16.93
CA PHE A 2 8.22 29.40 -16.71
C PHE A 2 9.04 29.10 -17.99
N ALA A 3 10.24 29.64 -18.07
CA ALA A 3 11.07 29.52 -19.28
C ALA A 3 11.39 28.07 -19.66
N ASP A 4 11.44 27.15 -18.69
CA ASP A 4 11.70 25.75 -18.93
C ASP A 4 10.45 24.94 -19.26
N GLY A 5 9.29 25.59 -19.41
CA GLY A 5 8.02 24.94 -19.69
C GLY A 5 7.22 24.53 -18.46
N ALA A 6 7.75 24.76 -17.25
CA ALA A 6 7.00 24.50 -16.04
C ALA A 6 5.83 25.49 -15.93
N LYS A 7 4.72 25.04 -15.38
CA LYS A 7 3.49 25.79 -15.38
C LYS A 7 2.69 25.53 -14.12
N ILE A 8 2.24 26.60 -13.49
CA ILE A 8 1.31 26.53 -12.36
C ILE A 8 0.11 27.37 -12.73
N THR A 9 -1.06 26.76 -12.78
CA THR A 9 -2.32 27.43 -13.13
C THR A 9 -3.41 27.09 -12.16
N TYR A 10 -4.31 28.03 -11.95
CA TYR A 10 -5.54 27.78 -11.23
C TYR A 10 -6.69 28.32 -12.05
N ASN A 11 -7.66 27.44 -12.36
CA ASN A 11 -8.83 27.82 -13.13
C ASN A 11 -9.99 28.02 -12.16
N GLN A 12 -10.42 29.26 -12.01
CA GLN A 12 -11.51 29.60 -11.10
C GLN A 12 -12.85 29.03 -11.54
N ALA A 13 -13.06 28.82 -12.84
CA ALA A 13 -14.34 28.35 -13.35
C ALA A 13 -14.62 26.92 -12.91
N ASN A 14 -13.62 26.06 -12.84
CA ASN A 14 -13.79 24.66 -12.43
C ASN A 14 -12.98 24.27 -11.18
N GLY A 15 -12.24 25.21 -10.62
CA GLY A 15 -11.50 24.97 -9.39
C GLY A 15 -10.25 24.09 -9.53
N ASP A 16 -9.67 24.01 -10.73
CA ASP A 16 -8.50 23.18 -10.96
C ASP A 16 -7.19 23.91 -10.66
N LEU A 17 -6.38 23.32 -9.78
CA LEU A 17 -4.98 23.70 -9.64
C LEU A 17 -4.14 22.69 -10.42
N VAL A 18 -3.32 23.16 -11.35
CA VAL A 18 -2.51 22.29 -12.20
C VAL A 18 -1.06 22.75 -12.13
N VAL A 19 -0.17 21.79 -11.83
CA VAL A 19 1.28 22.00 -11.83
C VAL A 19 1.87 20.96 -12.80
N THR A 20 2.47 21.42 -13.88
CA THR A 20 3.00 20.57 -14.94
C THR A 20 4.33 21.07 -15.43
N GLY A 21 5.03 20.22 -16.21
CA GLY A 21 6.28 20.59 -16.85
C GLY A 21 7.46 20.71 -15.90
N ILE A 22 7.30 20.27 -14.65
CA ILE A 22 8.40 20.28 -13.69
C ILE A 22 9.14 18.95 -13.74
N LYS A 23 10.43 18.97 -13.46
CA LYS A 23 11.25 17.76 -13.42
C LYS A 23 11.20 17.10 -12.05
N THR A 24 11.25 17.90 -11.00
CA THR A 24 11.27 17.40 -9.62
C THR A 24 10.45 18.34 -8.74
N ALA A 25 9.57 17.78 -7.95
CA ALA A 25 8.83 18.52 -6.94
C ALA A 25 9.31 18.08 -5.56
N ASN A 26 9.76 19.02 -4.75
CA ASN A 26 10.19 18.76 -3.38
C ASN A 26 9.25 19.48 -2.43
N ILE A 27 8.61 18.70 -1.56
CA ILE A 27 7.73 19.25 -0.55
C ILE A 27 8.27 18.80 0.80
N LYS A 28 8.69 19.76 1.62
CA LYS A 28 9.24 19.48 2.93
C LYS A 28 8.54 20.35 3.97
N ALA A 29 7.96 19.75 4.95
CA ALA A 29 7.30 20.44 6.05
C ALA A 29 7.96 20.06 7.36
N ALA A 30 8.10 21.01 8.28
CA ALA A 30 8.72 20.75 9.57
C ALA A 30 7.88 19.80 10.45
N ASN A 31 6.56 19.88 10.33
CA ASN A 31 5.67 19.13 11.21
C ASN A 31 4.85 18.08 10.46
N GLN A 32 4.08 18.50 9.48
CA GLN A 32 3.13 17.60 8.79
C GLN A 32 2.84 18.08 7.39
N ILE A 33 2.49 17.13 6.53
CA ILE A 33 1.84 17.39 5.25
C ILE A 33 0.47 16.71 5.33
N ASN A 34 -0.59 17.49 5.20
CA ASN A 34 -1.95 17.00 5.26
C ASN A 34 -2.59 17.07 3.89
N ILE A 35 -3.10 15.93 3.43
CA ILE A 35 -3.86 15.86 2.18
C ILE A 35 -5.22 15.28 2.55
N ASP A 36 -6.26 16.11 2.41
CA ASP A 36 -7.61 15.73 2.80
C ASP A 36 -8.52 15.85 1.57
N CYS A 37 -8.81 14.73 0.95
CA CYS A 37 -9.69 14.65 -0.20
C CYS A 37 -10.24 13.23 -0.34
N PRO A 38 -11.35 13.04 -1.05
CA PRO A 38 -11.94 11.69 -1.18
C PRO A 38 -11.02 10.68 -1.85
N THR A 39 -10.22 11.10 -2.83
CA THR A 39 -9.37 10.17 -3.59
C THR A 39 -8.02 10.81 -3.88
N ILE A 40 -6.96 10.05 -3.64
CA ILE A 40 -5.60 10.43 -4.01
C ILE A 40 -5.10 9.42 -5.03
N ASN A 41 -4.75 9.89 -6.24
CA ASN A 41 -4.22 9.04 -7.29
C ASN A 41 -2.72 9.28 -7.44
N ILE A 42 -1.94 8.21 -7.27
CA ILE A 42 -0.50 8.25 -7.45
C ILE A 42 -0.14 7.27 -8.54
N LYS A 43 0.47 7.76 -9.61
CA LYS A 43 0.95 6.92 -10.70
C LYS A 43 2.47 6.86 -10.62
N GLY A 44 2.99 5.71 -10.33
CA GLY A 44 4.42 5.51 -10.16
C GLY A 44 4.72 4.75 -8.89
N ASN A 45 5.99 4.70 -8.54
CA ASN A 45 6.44 4.01 -7.34
C ASN A 45 6.32 4.92 -6.12
N VAL A 46 5.94 4.35 -5.00
CA VAL A 46 5.87 5.07 -3.73
C VAL A 46 6.86 4.43 -2.76
N ASN A 47 7.79 5.23 -2.27
CA ASN A 47 8.75 4.81 -1.26
C ASN A 47 8.40 5.49 0.05
N ILE A 48 8.16 4.71 1.07
CA ILE A 48 7.83 5.22 2.40
C ILE A 48 8.92 4.76 3.35
N ASP A 49 9.63 5.72 3.92
CA ASP A 49 10.63 5.46 4.95
C ASP A 49 9.98 5.76 6.30
N GLY A 50 9.39 4.73 6.87
CA GLY A 50 8.58 4.84 8.07
C GLY A 50 7.40 3.90 8.02
N ASN A 51 6.39 4.19 8.79
CA ASN A 51 5.21 3.35 8.89
C ASN A 51 4.10 3.82 7.96
N LEU A 52 3.38 2.86 7.40
CA LEU A 52 2.15 3.11 6.67
C LEU A 52 0.98 2.54 7.46
N SER A 53 -0.01 3.38 7.74
CA SER A 53 -1.22 2.97 8.44
C SER A 53 -2.42 3.21 7.56
N THR A 54 -3.26 2.20 7.40
CA THR A 54 -4.50 2.31 6.64
C THR A 54 -5.66 1.83 7.51
N THR A 55 -6.78 2.53 7.46
CA THR A 55 -7.98 2.14 8.22
C THR A 55 -8.95 1.33 7.37
N GLY A 56 -8.81 1.37 6.08
CA GLY A 56 -9.65 0.64 5.15
C GLY A 56 -8.95 -0.58 4.59
N THR A 57 -9.46 -1.06 3.47
CA THR A 57 -8.95 -2.23 2.79
C THR A 57 -7.71 -1.87 1.98
N THR A 58 -6.72 -2.75 2.03
CA THR A 58 -5.53 -2.65 1.18
C THR A 58 -5.59 -3.73 0.12
N THR A 59 -5.51 -3.34 -1.14
CA THR A 59 -5.55 -4.26 -2.27
C THR A 59 -4.25 -4.18 -3.05
N SER A 60 -3.66 -5.33 -3.33
CA SER A 60 -2.47 -5.44 -4.17
C SER A 60 -2.75 -6.42 -5.30
N LYS A 61 -2.48 -6.01 -6.55
CA LYS A 61 -2.59 -6.91 -7.70
C LYS A 61 -1.36 -7.79 -7.85
N GLY A 62 -0.23 -7.32 -7.36
CA GLY A 62 1.01 -8.08 -7.40
C GLY A 62 1.30 -8.78 -6.11
N ALA A 63 2.48 -9.32 -5.99
CA ALA A 63 2.92 -9.99 -4.78
C ALA A 63 3.17 -8.97 -3.66
N ILE A 64 2.99 -9.42 -2.43
CA ILE A 64 3.38 -8.67 -1.25
C ILE A 64 4.57 -9.40 -0.64
N SER A 65 5.67 -8.69 -0.47
CA SER A 65 6.90 -9.24 0.08
C SER A 65 7.27 -8.50 1.35
N THR A 66 7.60 -9.23 2.39
CA THR A 66 8.03 -8.65 3.67
C THR A 66 9.31 -9.33 4.14
N GLN A 67 10.15 -8.58 4.83
CA GLN A 67 11.31 -9.14 5.51
C GLN A 67 10.99 -9.48 6.97
N GLY A 68 9.93 -8.91 7.49
CA GLY A 68 9.48 -9.20 8.84
C GLY A 68 8.25 -10.11 8.85
N ALA A 69 7.64 -10.23 9.99
CA ALA A 69 6.45 -11.04 10.17
C ALA A 69 5.22 -10.35 9.60
N ILE A 70 4.24 -11.17 9.22
CA ILE A 70 2.89 -10.72 8.90
C ILE A 70 1.98 -11.23 10.02
N SER A 71 1.26 -10.31 10.65
CA SER A 71 0.37 -10.63 11.75
C SER A 71 -1.03 -10.12 11.44
N ALA A 72 -2.03 -10.93 11.71
CA ALA A 72 -3.42 -10.57 11.53
C ALA A 72 -4.21 -10.98 12.77
N LYS A 73 -5.16 -10.15 13.19
CA LYS A 73 -6.08 -10.52 14.27
C LYS A 73 -7.12 -11.54 13.79
N GLY A 74 -7.47 -11.46 12.52
CA GLY A 74 -8.38 -12.41 11.90
C GLY A 74 -7.62 -13.46 11.12
N ASP A 75 -8.35 -14.12 10.22
CA ASP A 75 -7.79 -15.19 9.41
C ASP A 75 -7.01 -14.66 8.22
N ILE A 76 -6.03 -15.42 7.78
CA ILE A 76 -5.30 -15.20 6.53
C ILE A 76 -5.63 -16.38 5.63
N LYS A 77 -6.14 -16.09 4.41
CA LYS A 77 -6.53 -17.12 3.46
C LYS A 77 -5.68 -17.08 2.21
N GLY A 78 -5.32 -18.26 1.72
CA GLY A 78 -4.80 -18.47 0.38
C GLY A 78 -5.83 -19.25 -0.41
N GLY A 79 -6.57 -18.58 -1.30
CA GLY A 79 -7.71 -19.19 -1.97
C GLY A 79 -8.78 -19.60 -0.97
N ASN A 80 -9.07 -20.91 -0.90
CA ASN A 80 -10.02 -21.46 0.06
C ASN A 80 -9.35 -22.00 1.33
N ILE A 81 -8.04 -21.86 1.45
CA ILE A 81 -7.29 -22.38 2.59
C ILE A 81 -7.12 -21.28 3.63
N SER A 82 -7.60 -21.54 4.83
CA SER A 82 -7.47 -20.66 5.98
C SER A 82 -6.18 -20.98 6.72
N LEU A 83 -5.37 -19.98 7.01
CA LEU A 83 -4.18 -20.20 7.86
C LEU A 83 -4.58 -20.56 9.28
N GLN A 84 -5.66 -19.98 9.76
CA GLN A 84 -6.13 -20.16 11.13
C GLN A 84 -6.73 -21.54 11.37
N SER A 85 -7.43 -22.09 10.39
CA SER A 85 -8.20 -23.32 10.57
C SER A 85 -7.83 -24.46 9.63
N HIS A 86 -6.77 -24.33 8.82
CA HIS A 86 -6.38 -25.40 7.93
C HIS A 86 -5.82 -26.58 8.72
N VAL A 87 -5.96 -27.76 8.14
CA VAL A 87 -5.48 -29.01 8.73
C VAL A 87 -4.67 -29.78 7.70
N HIS A 88 -3.83 -30.65 8.19
CA HIS A 88 -3.05 -31.56 7.37
C HIS A 88 -3.57 -32.99 7.54
N LEU A 89 -3.76 -33.69 6.43
CA LEU A 89 -4.23 -35.07 6.47
C LEU A 89 -3.01 -36.00 6.62
N ALA A 90 -2.99 -36.74 7.71
CA ALA A 90 -1.96 -37.75 7.95
C ALA A 90 -2.24 -39.00 7.12
N GLN A 91 -1.18 -39.59 6.52
CA GLN A 91 -1.31 -40.77 5.66
C GLN A 91 -1.07 -42.10 6.38
N GLY A 92 -1.00 -42.09 7.66
CA GLY A 92 -0.78 -43.30 8.48
C GLY A 92 -0.07 -42.93 9.78
N GLU A 93 0.10 -43.96 10.63
CA GLU A 93 0.67 -43.74 11.96
C GLU A 93 2.04 -43.14 11.95
N LYS A 94 2.83 -43.47 10.93
CA LYS A 94 4.19 -42.98 10.82
C LYS A 94 4.33 -41.78 9.88
N ALA A 95 3.25 -41.37 9.27
CA ALA A 95 3.29 -40.20 8.39
C ALA A 95 3.49 -38.94 9.24
N ARG A 96 4.41 -38.11 8.79
CA ARG A 96 4.67 -36.85 9.45
C ARG A 96 3.85 -35.77 8.82
N THR A 97 3.04 -35.10 9.60
CA THR A 97 2.34 -33.92 9.13
C THR A 97 3.22 -32.69 9.29
N SER A 98 3.11 -31.80 8.34
CA SER A 98 3.71 -30.50 8.47
C SER A 98 2.88 -29.69 9.46
N GLN A 99 3.45 -29.28 10.55
CA GLN A 99 2.74 -28.55 11.57
C GLN A 99 3.12 -27.09 11.57
N ALA A 100 2.11 -26.25 11.71
CA ALA A 100 2.32 -24.89 12.14
C ALA A 100 2.53 -24.95 13.66
N THR A 101 3.71 -24.64 14.11
CA THR A 101 4.00 -24.58 15.55
C THR A 101 3.52 -23.26 16.12
N THR A 102 2.93 -23.31 17.27
CA THR A 102 2.52 -22.10 17.98
C THR A 102 3.63 -21.58 18.86
#